data_2707a240f52f3cab2a0a0cc0dfb53f4a
#
_entry.id   2707a240f52f3cab2a0a0cc0dfb53f4a
#
_cell.length_a   1.000
_cell.length_b   1.000
_cell.length_c   1.000
_cell.angle_alpha   90.00
_cell.angle_beta   90.00
_cell.angle_gamma   90.00
#
_symmetry.space_group_name_H-M   'P 1'
#
loop_
_entity.id
_entity.type
_entity.pdbx_description
1 polymer ?
#
loop_
_entity_poly.entity_id
_entity_poly.type
_entity_poly.pdbx_seq_one_letter_code
_entity_poly.pdbx_strand_id
1 'polypeptide(L)'
;MRKIKIVADSSCDLFELTHTEFETAPMKIITAEREFVDDANLDVDGMADYLYQLKGKSKSSCPNTTDWLDAFGDADEIFCVTITSGLSGSYNSACAAKQIYEAEKEGKRVHVFDTLSAGPEITLIIEKIEECIDKDMSFEDICDCVTAYMKKTGLVFMLKSLKTFANNGRVSPIVAKLVGIAGICIVGKASDEGTLEPMHKPRGERRALETLTGCLEAEGFKFGRISIGHCQNESAAEQLKELILAKFKNVSIEIH
;
A
#
# COMPACT_ATOMS: atom_id res chain seq x y z
N MET A 1 -22.69 17.38 14.22
CA MET A 1 -21.23 17.13 14.31
C MET A 1 -20.83 16.67 12.91
N ARG A 2 -19.79 17.20 12.32
CA ARG A 2 -19.28 16.82 10.98
C ARG A 2 -18.85 15.35 11.00
N LYS A 3 -19.39 14.51 10.13
CA LYS A 3 -19.06 13.09 10.05
C LYS A 3 -17.87 12.91 9.10
N ILE A 4 -16.70 12.69 9.68
CA ILE A 4 -15.45 12.49 8.93
C ILE A 4 -15.18 10.99 8.84
N LYS A 5 -14.73 10.54 7.66
CA LYS A 5 -14.36 9.15 7.41
C LYS A 5 -13.07 9.05 6.61
N ILE A 6 -12.22 8.10 6.97
CA ILE A 6 -11.10 7.68 6.15
C ILE A 6 -11.51 6.40 5.41
N VAL A 7 -11.26 6.35 4.11
CA VAL A 7 -11.53 5.17 3.28
C VAL A 7 -10.27 4.82 2.50
N ALA A 8 -9.88 3.55 2.48
CA ALA A 8 -8.74 3.10 1.68
C ALA A 8 -9.07 1.86 0.85
N ASP A 9 -8.27 1.56 -0.18
CA ASP A 9 -8.33 0.19 -0.72
C ASP A 9 -7.58 -0.78 0.22
N SER A 10 -7.90 -2.06 0.14
CA SER A 10 -7.38 -3.06 1.07
C SER A 10 -5.86 -3.29 1.02
N SER A 11 -5.16 -2.67 0.05
CA SER A 11 -3.69 -2.68 0.02
C SER A 11 -3.02 -1.89 1.16
N CYS A 12 -3.82 -1.23 2.01
CA CYS A 12 -3.34 -0.60 3.24
C CYS A 12 -3.08 -1.59 4.38
N ASP A 13 -3.57 -2.84 4.26
CA ASP A 13 -3.48 -3.89 5.29
C ASP A 13 -4.07 -3.48 6.66
N LEU A 14 -5.05 -2.56 6.66
CA LEU A 14 -5.79 -2.09 7.84
C LEU A 14 -7.27 -2.39 7.69
N PHE A 15 -7.93 -2.79 8.77
CA PHE A 15 -9.38 -3.01 8.80
C PHE A 15 -10.11 -2.11 9.79
N GLU A 16 -9.40 -1.47 10.71
CA GLU A 16 -9.96 -0.54 11.69
C GLU A 16 -8.95 0.54 12.09
N LEU A 17 -9.45 1.68 12.57
CA LEU A 17 -8.69 2.74 13.23
C LEU A 17 -9.27 2.99 14.62
N THR A 18 -8.47 3.56 15.51
CA THR A 18 -8.86 3.72 16.93
C THR A 18 -9.80 4.90 17.16
N HIS A 19 -9.65 5.99 16.42
CA HIS A 19 -10.31 7.26 16.73
C HIS A 19 -11.19 7.80 15.59
N THR A 20 -10.98 7.35 14.36
CA THR A 20 -11.70 7.84 13.18
C THR A 20 -12.50 6.72 12.53
N GLU A 21 -13.70 7.03 12.03
CA GLU A 21 -14.46 6.07 11.21
C GLU A 21 -13.63 5.68 9.99
N PHE A 22 -13.43 4.37 9.82
CA PHE A 22 -12.61 3.81 8.76
C PHE A 22 -13.35 2.71 8.02
N GLU A 23 -13.12 2.60 6.73
CA GLU A 23 -13.65 1.53 5.89
C GLU A 23 -12.70 1.19 4.77
N THR A 24 -12.69 -0.07 4.32
CA THR A 24 -11.91 -0.50 3.17
C THR A 24 -12.79 -0.82 1.97
N ALA A 25 -12.37 -0.37 0.80
CA ALA A 25 -12.87 -0.85 -0.48
C ALA A 25 -12.01 -2.05 -0.91
N PRO A 26 -12.58 -3.28 -0.98
CA PRO A 26 -11.77 -4.49 -1.10
C PRO A 26 -11.22 -4.69 -2.51
N MET A 27 -9.96 -5.03 -2.59
CA MET A 27 -9.35 -5.62 -3.79
C MET A 27 -9.76 -7.08 -3.93
N LYS A 28 -9.53 -7.66 -5.10
CA LYS A 28 -9.85 -9.07 -5.35
C LYS A 28 -8.69 -9.78 -6.02
N ILE A 29 -8.48 -11.03 -5.64
CA ILE A 29 -7.60 -11.96 -6.36
C ILE A 29 -8.47 -12.97 -7.10
N ILE A 30 -8.28 -13.06 -8.40
CA ILE A 30 -9.13 -13.84 -9.30
C ILE A 30 -8.28 -14.92 -9.98
N THR A 31 -8.73 -16.15 -9.90
CA THR A 31 -8.20 -17.30 -10.63
C THR A 31 -9.27 -17.85 -11.59
N ALA A 32 -8.96 -18.89 -12.33
CA ALA A 32 -9.96 -19.54 -13.20
C ALA A 32 -11.10 -20.20 -12.42
N GLU A 33 -10.87 -20.56 -11.14
CA GLU A 33 -11.80 -21.36 -10.33
C GLU A 33 -12.32 -20.61 -9.10
N ARG A 34 -11.61 -19.59 -8.63
CA ARG A 34 -11.92 -18.91 -7.36
C ARG A 34 -11.69 -17.40 -7.46
N GLU A 35 -12.52 -16.67 -6.72
CA GLU A 35 -12.33 -15.27 -6.40
C GLU A 35 -12.14 -15.15 -4.89
N PHE A 36 -11.14 -14.38 -4.49
CA PHE A 36 -10.86 -14.03 -3.10
C PHE A 36 -11.06 -12.54 -2.95
N VAL A 37 -11.94 -12.14 -2.06
CA VAL A 37 -12.19 -10.74 -1.69
C VAL A 37 -11.27 -10.42 -0.52
N ASP A 38 -10.50 -9.37 -0.65
CA ASP A 38 -9.51 -8.94 0.34
C ASP A 38 -10.19 -8.05 1.41
N ASP A 39 -10.93 -8.70 2.29
CA ASP A 39 -11.64 -8.09 3.42
C ASP A 39 -11.28 -8.79 4.74
N ALA A 40 -11.82 -8.29 5.85
CA ALA A 40 -11.56 -8.82 7.19
C ALA A 40 -11.95 -10.31 7.40
N ASN A 41 -12.71 -10.90 6.47
CA ASN A 41 -13.15 -12.30 6.55
C ASN A 41 -12.26 -13.23 5.69
N LEU A 42 -11.27 -12.69 4.98
CA LEU A 42 -10.42 -13.48 4.11
C LEU A 42 -9.55 -14.45 4.91
N ASP A 43 -9.65 -15.74 4.60
CA ASP A 43 -8.66 -16.74 5.03
C ASP A 43 -7.37 -16.57 4.21
N VAL A 44 -6.48 -15.71 4.72
CA VAL A 44 -5.22 -15.33 4.04
C VAL A 44 -4.32 -16.55 3.88
N ASP A 45 -4.20 -17.41 4.90
CA ASP A 45 -3.35 -18.60 4.86
C ASP A 45 -3.87 -19.60 3.84
N GLY A 46 -5.17 -19.88 3.85
CA GLY A 46 -5.81 -20.76 2.87
C GLY A 46 -5.73 -20.22 1.45
N MET A 47 -5.84 -18.92 1.24
CA MET A 47 -5.62 -18.28 -0.06
C MET A 47 -4.16 -18.41 -0.51
N ALA A 48 -3.21 -18.14 0.36
CA ALA A 48 -1.78 -18.22 0.05
C ALA A 48 -1.39 -19.65 -0.34
N ASP A 49 -1.82 -20.65 0.42
CA ASP A 49 -1.61 -22.08 0.13
C ASP A 49 -2.20 -22.48 -1.23
N TYR A 50 -3.41 -22.03 -1.52
CA TYR A 50 -4.05 -22.27 -2.81
C TYR A 50 -3.25 -21.64 -3.97
N LEU A 51 -2.86 -20.37 -3.82
CA LEU A 51 -2.09 -19.65 -4.85
C LEU A 51 -0.70 -20.24 -5.05
N TYR A 52 -0.06 -20.74 -3.98
CA TYR A 52 1.23 -21.41 -4.08
C TYR A 52 1.17 -22.71 -4.91
N GLN A 53 0.08 -23.46 -4.78
CA GLN A 53 -0.16 -24.70 -5.52
C GLN A 53 -0.74 -24.48 -6.92
N LEU A 54 -1.20 -23.26 -7.21
CA LEU A 54 -1.88 -22.94 -8.47
C LEU A 54 -0.94 -23.10 -9.67
N LYS A 55 -1.30 -24.00 -10.59
CA LYS A 55 -0.60 -24.17 -11.87
C LYS A 55 -0.99 -23.14 -12.92
N GLY A 56 -2.06 -22.39 -12.67
CA GLY A 56 -2.62 -21.36 -13.55
C GLY A 56 -2.05 -19.97 -13.27
N LYS A 57 -2.76 -18.96 -13.82
CA LYS A 57 -2.48 -17.54 -13.55
C LYS A 57 -3.51 -17.00 -12.57
N SER A 58 -3.07 -16.15 -11.65
CA SER A 58 -3.92 -15.27 -10.88
C SER A 58 -3.88 -13.85 -11.46
N LYS A 59 -4.97 -13.12 -11.28
CA LYS A 59 -5.08 -11.69 -11.58
C LYS A 59 -5.57 -10.99 -10.32
N SER A 60 -5.31 -9.69 -10.19
CA SER A 60 -5.96 -8.85 -9.19
C SER A 60 -6.90 -7.85 -9.87
N SER A 61 -7.96 -7.49 -9.19
CA SER A 61 -8.90 -6.43 -9.57
C SER A 61 -8.90 -5.38 -8.47
N CYS A 62 -8.86 -4.12 -8.86
CA CYS A 62 -9.11 -3.02 -7.92
C CYS A 62 -10.60 -2.95 -7.57
N PRO A 63 -10.98 -2.24 -6.50
CA PRO A 63 -12.35 -1.92 -6.18
C PRO A 63 -13.01 -1.19 -7.37
N ASN A 64 -14.25 -1.50 -7.64
CA ASN A 64 -15.04 -0.77 -8.63
C ASN A 64 -15.69 0.47 -8.00
N THR A 65 -16.36 1.30 -8.81
CA THR A 65 -16.98 2.53 -8.34
C THR A 65 -18.04 2.29 -7.26
N THR A 66 -18.79 1.18 -7.35
CA THR A 66 -19.82 0.83 -6.35
C THR A 66 -19.17 0.45 -5.02
N ASP A 67 -18.09 -0.35 -5.04
CA ASP A 67 -17.34 -0.73 -3.82
C ASP A 67 -16.86 0.53 -3.07
N TRP A 68 -16.43 1.58 -3.79
CA TRP A 68 -16.04 2.86 -3.20
C TRP A 68 -17.23 3.64 -2.66
N LEU A 69 -18.36 3.71 -3.39
CA LEU A 69 -19.57 4.40 -2.93
C LEU A 69 -20.14 3.76 -1.67
N ASP A 70 -20.10 2.43 -1.59
CA ASP A 70 -20.54 1.68 -0.42
C ASP A 70 -19.62 1.99 0.78
N ALA A 71 -18.31 2.03 0.57
CA ALA A 71 -17.35 2.40 1.61
C ALA A 71 -17.47 3.88 2.05
N PHE A 72 -17.83 4.81 1.15
CA PHE A 72 -18.07 6.21 1.49
C PHE A 72 -19.29 6.38 2.39
N GLY A 73 -20.34 5.58 2.18
CA GLY A 73 -21.55 5.59 2.99
C GLY A 73 -22.28 6.94 2.97
N ASP A 74 -22.40 7.58 4.14
CA ASP A 74 -23.10 8.86 4.30
C ASP A 74 -22.24 9.95 4.99
N ALA A 75 -20.92 9.79 5.01
CA ALA A 75 -20.00 10.73 5.65
C ALA A 75 -20.08 12.13 5.02
N ASP A 76 -19.77 13.17 5.79
CA ASP A 76 -19.77 14.57 5.29
C ASP A 76 -18.46 14.89 4.59
N GLU A 77 -17.35 14.34 5.11
CA GLU A 77 -16.01 14.53 4.59
C GLU A 77 -15.28 13.21 4.55
N ILE A 78 -14.69 12.91 3.41
CA ILE A 78 -14.00 11.65 3.17
C ILE A 78 -12.58 11.92 2.69
N PHE A 79 -11.62 11.31 3.38
CA PHE A 79 -10.24 11.22 2.96
C PHE A 79 -10.00 9.82 2.41
N CYS A 80 -9.93 9.72 1.09
CA CYS A 80 -9.77 8.45 0.39
C CYS A 80 -8.29 8.22 0.04
N VAL A 81 -7.74 7.07 0.41
CA VAL A 81 -6.31 6.73 0.19
C VAL A 81 -6.22 5.50 -0.68
N THR A 82 -5.48 5.56 -1.77
CA THR A 82 -5.38 4.46 -2.72
C THR A 82 -3.94 4.02 -2.94
N ILE A 83 -3.76 2.75 -3.26
CA ILE A 83 -2.52 2.27 -3.88
C ILE A 83 -2.21 3.11 -5.12
N THR A 84 -0.95 3.20 -5.48
CA THR A 84 -0.46 3.94 -6.65
C THR A 84 -1.28 3.70 -7.92
N SER A 85 -1.60 4.78 -8.61
CA SER A 85 -2.22 4.73 -9.95
C SER A 85 -1.28 4.12 -11.01
N GLY A 86 0.03 4.10 -10.74
CA GLY A 86 1.03 3.47 -11.62
C GLY A 86 0.93 1.93 -11.70
N LEU A 87 0.27 1.27 -10.72
CA LEU A 87 0.12 -0.19 -10.68
C LEU A 87 -1.34 -0.66 -10.69
N SER A 88 -2.30 0.20 -10.35
CA SER A 88 -3.70 -0.17 -10.15
C SER A 88 -4.67 0.87 -10.71
N GLY A 89 -5.87 0.43 -11.08
CA GLY A 89 -6.99 1.30 -11.43
C GLY A 89 -7.73 1.89 -10.22
N SER A 90 -7.30 1.58 -9.00
CA SER A 90 -7.95 1.94 -7.74
C SER A 90 -8.20 3.45 -7.63
N TYR A 91 -7.16 4.26 -7.84
CA TYR A 91 -7.26 5.71 -7.85
C TYR A 91 -8.30 6.25 -8.82
N ASN A 92 -8.28 5.79 -10.06
CA ASN A 92 -9.23 6.24 -11.08
C ASN A 92 -10.67 5.85 -10.72
N SER A 93 -10.87 4.66 -10.17
CA SER A 93 -12.17 4.17 -9.70
C SER A 93 -12.68 4.98 -8.51
N ALA A 94 -11.81 5.30 -7.54
CA ALA A 94 -12.14 6.18 -6.42
C ALA A 94 -12.49 7.61 -6.87
N CYS A 95 -11.77 8.16 -7.85
CA CYS A 95 -12.08 9.47 -8.42
C CYS A 95 -13.45 9.49 -9.14
N ALA A 96 -13.82 8.40 -9.83
CA ALA A 96 -15.14 8.27 -10.43
C ALA A 96 -16.25 8.21 -9.36
N ALA A 97 -16.02 7.45 -8.28
CA ALA A 97 -16.94 7.39 -7.14
C ALA A 97 -17.10 8.76 -6.46
N LYS A 98 -15.99 9.49 -6.24
CA LYS A 98 -16.01 10.87 -5.73
C LYS A 98 -16.96 11.75 -6.54
N GLN A 99 -16.83 11.76 -7.88
CA GLN A 99 -17.67 12.60 -8.75
C GLN A 99 -19.15 12.30 -8.59
N ILE A 100 -19.52 11.02 -8.51
CA ILE A 100 -20.91 10.59 -8.27
C ILE A 100 -21.37 11.02 -6.89
N TYR A 101 -20.58 10.74 -5.86
CA TYR A 101 -20.91 11.02 -4.47
C TYR A 101 -21.18 12.50 -4.20
N GLU A 102 -20.30 13.37 -4.70
CA GLU A 102 -20.42 14.83 -4.55
C GLU A 102 -21.56 15.41 -5.39
N ALA A 103 -21.89 14.80 -6.54
CA ALA A 103 -23.02 15.23 -7.37
C ALA A 103 -24.40 14.84 -6.79
N GLU A 104 -24.47 13.68 -6.13
CA GLU A 104 -25.72 13.17 -5.56
C GLU A 104 -26.01 13.67 -4.14
N LYS A 105 -24.98 14.11 -3.42
CA LYS A 105 -25.07 14.48 -2.01
C LYS A 105 -24.51 15.89 -1.78
N GLU A 106 -25.38 16.89 -1.85
CA GLU A 106 -25.00 18.30 -1.66
C GLU A 106 -24.26 18.54 -0.33
N GLY A 107 -23.17 19.29 -0.38
CA GLY A 107 -22.33 19.63 0.78
C GLY A 107 -21.39 18.54 1.25
N LYS A 108 -21.38 17.37 0.62
CA LYS A 108 -20.39 16.32 0.90
C LYS A 108 -19.09 16.57 0.12
N ARG A 109 -17.96 16.18 0.70
CA ARG A 109 -16.65 16.39 0.12
C ARG A 109 -15.79 15.14 0.19
N VAL A 110 -15.10 14.82 -0.89
CA VAL A 110 -14.16 13.70 -0.96
C VAL A 110 -12.82 14.20 -1.48
N HIS A 111 -11.74 13.87 -0.80
CA HIS A 111 -10.38 14.02 -1.35
C HIS A 111 -9.79 12.63 -1.59
N VAL A 112 -9.24 12.39 -2.77
CA VAL A 112 -8.59 11.12 -3.11
C VAL A 112 -7.09 11.34 -3.23
N PHE A 113 -6.33 10.68 -2.37
CA PHE A 113 -4.87 10.66 -2.40
C PHE A 113 -4.39 9.50 -3.28
N ASP A 114 -3.70 9.81 -4.38
CA ASP A 114 -2.83 8.84 -5.06
C ASP A 114 -1.52 8.77 -4.29
N THR A 115 -1.28 7.67 -3.59
CA THR A 115 -0.08 7.59 -2.74
C THR A 115 1.21 7.46 -3.53
N LEU A 116 1.14 7.11 -4.82
CA LEU A 116 2.28 6.71 -5.66
C LEU A 116 3.11 5.58 -5.01
N SER A 117 2.49 4.84 -4.10
CA SER A 117 3.11 3.82 -3.26
C SER A 117 2.16 2.63 -3.02
N ALA A 118 2.54 1.74 -2.11
CA ALA A 118 1.78 0.54 -1.73
C ALA A 118 2.10 0.10 -0.29
N GLY A 119 1.22 -0.70 0.31
CA GLY A 119 1.45 -1.36 1.60
C GLY A 119 1.77 -0.37 2.74
N PRO A 120 2.89 -0.58 3.45
CA PRO A 120 3.17 0.12 4.71
C PRO A 120 3.28 1.65 4.58
N GLU A 121 3.55 2.21 3.41
CA GLU A 121 3.51 3.67 3.25
C GLU A 121 2.08 4.20 3.25
N ILE A 122 1.11 3.42 2.74
CA ILE A 122 -0.32 3.78 2.81
C ILE A 122 -0.76 3.88 4.27
N THR A 123 -0.34 2.94 5.11
CA THR A 123 -0.59 2.97 6.56
C THR A 123 -0.09 4.27 7.20
N LEU A 124 1.15 4.67 6.93
CA LEU A 124 1.71 5.93 7.43
C LEU A 124 0.93 7.16 6.98
N ILE A 125 0.37 7.15 5.76
CA ILE A 125 -0.45 8.25 5.23
C ILE A 125 -1.80 8.29 5.94
N ILE A 126 -2.44 7.13 6.15
CA ILE A 126 -3.72 7.00 6.89
C ILE A 126 -3.56 7.53 8.32
N GLU A 127 -2.53 7.10 9.03
CA GLU A 127 -2.23 7.59 10.38
C GLU A 127 -1.98 9.09 10.40
N LYS A 128 -1.35 9.63 9.35
CA LYS A 128 -1.15 11.08 9.23
C LYS A 128 -2.46 11.83 9.05
N ILE A 129 -3.42 11.29 8.33
CA ILE A 129 -4.77 11.86 8.22
C ILE A 129 -5.44 11.84 9.59
N GLU A 130 -5.40 10.71 10.32
CA GLU A 130 -5.97 10.58 11.66
C GLU A 130 -5.37 11.60 12.63
N GLU A 131 -4.04 11.76 12.64
CA GLU A 131 -3.37 12.80 13.44
C GLU A 131 -3.87 14.23 13.13
N CYS A 132 -4.19 14.53 11.87
CA CYS A 132 -4.70 15.84 11.48
C CYS A 132 -6.16 16.02 11.91
N ILE A 133 -6.98 14.97 11.83
CA ILE A 133 -8.37 14.96 12.32
C ILE A 133 -8.39 15.18 13.84
N ASP A 134 -7.53 14.49 14.60
CA ASP A 134 -7.42 14.64 16.05
C ASP A 134 -7.01 16.06 16.49
N LYS A 135 -6.34 16.81 15.62
CA LYS A 135 -6.00 18.22 15.82
C LYS A 135 -7.09 19.19 15.38
N ASP A 136 -8.28 18.69 15.01
CA ASP A 136 -9.42 19.46 14.54
C ASP A 136 -9.08 20.39 13.36
N MET A 137 -8.23 19.93 12.44
CA MET A 137 -7.84 20.68 11.26
C MET A 137 -9.01 20.77 10.26
N SER A 138 -9.03 21.81 9.43
CA SER A 138 -10.01 21.92 8.34
C SER A 138 -9.75 20.86 7.25
N PHE A 139 -10.74 20.55 6.44
CA PHE A 139 -10.61 19.61 5.33
C PHE A 139 -9.46 19.98 4.38
N GLU A 140 -9.37 21.25 4.03
CA GLU A 140 -8.33 21.79 3.17
C GLU A 140 -6.95 21.69 3.81
N ASP A 141 -6.83 22.05 5.10
CA ASP A 141 -5.58 21.96 5.84
C ASP A 141 -5.10 20.51 5.99
N ILE A 142 -6.02 19.55 6.16
CA ILE A 142 -5.69 18.12 6.16
C ILE A 142 -5.14 17.71 4.80
N CYS A 143 -5.81 18.05 3.71
CA CYS A 143 -5.35 17.73 2.36
C CYS A 143 -3.94 18.28 2.09
N ASP A 144 -3.68 19.52 2.45
CA ASP A 144 -2.38 20.17 2.26
C ASP A 144 -1.29 19.55 3.15
N CYS A 145 -1.61 19.29 4.42
CA CYS A 145 -0.70 18.66 5.38
C CYS A 145 -0.28 17.26 4.92
N VAL A 146 -1.24 16.44 4.51
CA VAL A 146 -1.00 15.07 4.07
C VAL A 146 -0.22 15.06 2.74
N THR A 147 -0.58 15.91 1.79
CA THR A 147 0.16 16.07 0.53
C THR A 147 1.61 16.49 0.78
N ALA A 148 1.86 17.36 1.75
CA ALA A 148 3.21 17.75 2.14
C ALA A 148 3.97 16.63 2.88
N TYR A 149 3.26 15.77 3.61
CA TYR A 149 3.82 14.60 4.29
C TYR A 149 4.25 13.53 3.28
N MET A 150 3.41 13.20 2.30
CA MET A 150 3.70 12.23 1.25
C MET A 150 5.00 12.55 0.47
N LYS A 151 5.37 13.82 0.37
CA LYS A 151 6.65 14.23 -0.26
C LYS A 151 7.89 13.92 0.60
N LYS A 152 7.70 13.49 1.84
CA LYS A 152 8.76 13.18 2.81
C LYS A 152 8.82 11.70 3.18
N THR A 153 7.87 10.92 2.70
CA THR A 153 7.82 9.47 2.83
C THR A 153 8.33 8.81 1.56
N GLY A 154 8.53 7.52 1.59
CA GLY A 154 8.93 6.73 0.44
C GLY A 154 8.96 5.25 0.77
N LEU A 155 8.79 4.42 -0.25
CA LEU A 155 8.77 2.97 -0.14
C LEU A 155 10.04 2.36 -0.75
N VAL A 156 10.72 1.53 0.04
CA VAL A 156 11.72 0.58 -0.45
C VAL A 156 11.21 -0.84 -0.24
N PHE A 157 11.50 -1.74 -1.16
CA PHE A 157 10.96 -3.09 -1.11
C PHE A 157 12.00 -4.16 -1.43
N MET A 158 11.75 -5.37 -0.93
CA MET A 158 12.42 -6.59 -1.34
C MET A 158 11.39 -7.61 -1.85
N LEU A 159 11.58 -8.11 -3.05
CA LEU A 159 10.74 -9.14 -3.67
C LEU A 159 11.55 -10.40 -3.98
N LYS A 160 11.08 -11.55 -3.49
CA LYS A 160 11.66 -12.87 -3.82
C LYS A 160 11.28 -13.34 -5.22
N SER A 161 10.21 -12.79 -5.79
CA SER A 161 9.71 -13.12 -7.13
C SER A 161 8.99 -11.93 -7.77
N LEU A 162 9.23 -11.76 -9.05
CA LEU A 162 8.48 -10.79 -9.89
C LEU A 162 7.45 -11.48 -10.79
N LYS A 163 7.24 -12.80 -10.62
CA LYS A 163 6.42 -13.59 -11.55
C LYS A 163 4.98 -13.06 -11.64
N THR A 164 4.37 -12.76 -10.51
CA THR A 164 2.99 -12.25 -10.46
C THR A 164 2.89 -10.86 -11.11
N PHE A 165 3.83 -9.96 -10.82
CA PHE A 165 3.87 -8.64 -11.44
C PHE A 165 4.06 -8.71 -12.96
N ALA A 166 4.96 -9.59 -13.43
CA ALA A 166 5.19 -9.79 -14.86
C ALA A 166 3.96 -10.40 -15.56
N ASN A 167 3.31 -11.40 -14.94
CA ASN A 167 2.10 -12.03 -15.49
C ASN A 167 0.93 -11.05 -15.61
N ASN A 168 0.88 -10.04 -14.76
CA ASN A 168 -0.16 -9.01 -14.75
C ASN A 168 0.25 -7.71 -15.47
N GLY A 169 1.41 -7.69 -16.14
CA GLY A 169 1.87 -6.52 -16.91
C GLY A 169 2.26 -5.30 -16.07
N ARG A 170 2.56 -5.49 -14.79
CA ARG A 170 2.90 -4.40 -13.83
C ARG A 170 4.40 -4.15 -13.67
N VAL A 171 5.21 -4.79 -14.47
CA VAL A 171 6.65 -4.53 -14.56
C VAL A 171 7.07 -4.34 -16.00
N SER A 172 8.09 -3.52 -16.24
CA SER A 172 8.61 -3.30 -17.58
C SER A 172 9.14 -4.61 -18.20
N PRO A 173 9.19 -4.72 -19.54
CA PRO A 173 9.75 -5.90 -20.22
C PRO A 173 11.20 -6.22 -19.81
N ILE A 174 11.97 -5.23 -19.41
CA ILE A 174 13.35 -5.40 -18.93
C ILE A 174 13.33 -6.07 -17.56
N VAL A 175 12.46 -5.63 -16.67
CA VAL A 175 12.28 -6.18 -15.31
C VAL A 175 11.70 -7.59 -15.38
N ALA A 176 10.78 -7.84 -16.31
CA ALA A 176 10.18 -9.18 -16.53
C ALA A 176 11.23 -10.26 -16.89
N LYS A 177 12.35 -9.88 -17.51
CA LYS A 177 13.47 -10.81 -17.79
C LYS A 177 14.19 -11.34 -16.55
N LEU A 178 13.98 -10.72 -15.40
CA LEU A 178 14.55 -11.16 -14.11
C LEU A 178 13.72 -12.26 -13.43
N VAL A 179 12.54 -12.54 -13.97
CA VAL A 179 11.64 -13.58 -13.47
C VAL A 179 12.30 -14.96 -13.63
N GLY A 180 12.28 -15.75 -12.55
CA GLY A 180 12.69 -17.15 -12.60
C GLY A 180 14.16 -17.45 -12.34
N ILE A 181 14.99 -16.45 -12.00
CA ILE A 181 16.37 -16.70 -11.58
C ILE A 181 16.38 -17.12 -10.11
N ALA A 182 16.65 -18.39 -9.86
CA ALA A 182 16.61 -18.95 -8.51
C ALA A 182 17.59 -18.27 -7.55
N GLY A 183 17.07 -17.93 -6.36
CA GLY A 183 17.86 -17.35 -5.26
C GLY A 183 18.23 -15.88 -5.44
N ILE A 184 17.72 -15.19 -6.48
CA ILE A 184 17.88 -13.74 -6.63
C ILE A 184 16.64 -13.05 -6.06
N CYS A 185 16.88 -12.10 -5.16
CA CYS A 185 15.88 -11.14 -4.70
C CYS A 185 16.02 -9.85 -5.50
N ILE A 186 14.91 -9.12 -5.64
CA ILE A 186 14.92 -7.78 -6.20
C ILE A 186 14.74 -6.80 -5.06
N VAL A 187 15.66 -5.87 -4.91
CA VAL A 187 15.54 -4.73 -4.00
C VAL A 187 15.34 -3.49 -4.85
N GLY A 188 14.37 -2.67 -4.48
CA GLY A 188 14.00 -1.48 -5.24
C GLY A 188 13.21 -0.49 -4.41
N LYS A 189 12.65 0.50 -5.08
CA LYS A 189 11.82 1.55 -4.50
C LYS A 189 10.57 1.81 -5.36
N ALA A 190 9.59 2.52 -4.80
CA ALA A 190 8.59 3.18 -5.62
C ALA A 190 9.27 4.31 -6.40
N SER A 191 8.98 4.40 -7.71
CA SER A 191 9.45 5.55 -8.52
C SER A 191 8.59 6.79 -8.25
N ASP A 192 9.02 7.95 -8.74
CA ASP A 192 8.24 9.19 -8.65
C ASP A 192 6.87 9.09 -9.36
N GLU A 193 6.72 8.16 -10.31
CA GLU A 193 5.44 7.84 -10.97
C GLU A 193 4.70 6.67 -10.29
N GLY A 194 5.14 6.22 -9.14
CA GLY A 194 4.50 5.13 -8.39
C GLY A 194 4.62 3.75 -9.04
N THR A 195 5.64 3.51 -9.86
CA THR A 195 5.93 2.20 -10.44
C THR A 195 7.06 1.48 -9.69
N LEU A 196 7.21 0.18 -9.93
CA LEU A 196 8.31 -0.59 -9.33
C LEU A 196 9.64 -0.23 -10.03
N GLU A 197 10.57 0.38 -9.29
CA GLU A 197 11.93 0.69 -9.74
C GLU A 197 12.95 -0.25 -9.09
N PRO A 198 13.40 -1.31 -9.78
CA PRO A 198 14.43 -2.20 -9.28
C PRO A 198 15.80 -1.51 -9.25
N MET A 199 16.46 -1.53 -8.11
CA MET A 199 17.79 -0.94 -7.91
C MET A 199 18.90 -2.00 -7.86
N HIS A 200 18.66 -3.09 -7.13
CA HIS A 200 19.65 -4.12 -6.85
C HIS A 200 19.10 -5.54 -7.02
N LYS A 201 20.00 -6.52 -7.23
CA LYS A 201 19.70 -7.93 -7.45
C LYS A 201 20.55 -8.82 -6.56
N PRO A 202 20.45 -8.70 -5.25
CA PRO A 202 21.23 -9.50 -4.33
C PRO A 202 20.85 -10.99 -4.41
N ARG A 203 21.83 -11.86 -4.16
CA ARG A 203 21.61 -13.30 -4.06
C ARG A 203 21.45 -13.70 -2.61
N GLY A 204 20.29 -14.31 -2.29
CA GLY A 204 19.93 -14.72 -0.94
C GLY A 204 19.28 -13.61 -0.12
N GLU A 205 18.43 -14.05 0.81
CA GLU A 205 17.57 -13.17 1.61
C GLU A 205 18.37 -12.24 2.52
N ARG A 206 19.33 -12.78 3.27
CA ARG A 206 20.16 -11.98 4.18
C ARG A 206 20.84 -10.79 3.48
N ARG A 207 21.47 -11.06 2.33
CA ARG A 207 22.12 -10.01 1.54
C ARG A 207 21.10 -9.01 0.98
N ALA A 208 19.87 -9.45 0.70
CA ALA A 208 18.79 -8.57 0.26
C ALA A 208 18.34 -7.63 1.38
N LEU A 209 18.23 -8.10 2.63
CA LEU A 209 17.89 -7.27 3.79
C LEU A 209 18.99 -6.25 4.10
N GLU A 210 20.27 -6.66 4.03
CA GLU A 210 21.42 -5.74 4.16
C GLU A 210 21.40 -4.66 3.07
N THR A 211 21.07 -5.04 1.82
CA THR A 211 20.95 -4.11 0.70
C THR A 211 19.76 -3.15 0.90
N LEU A 212 18.62 -3.66 1.33
CA LEU A 212 17.42 -2.87 1.61
C LEU A 212 17.69 -1.81 2.68
N THR A 213 18.39 -2.19 3.77
CA THR A 213 18.83 -1.24 4.81
C THR A 213 19.77 -0.17 4.25
N GLY A 214 20.62 -0.53 3.28
CA GLY A 214 21.48 0.43 2.56
C GLY A 214 20.70 1.39 1.68
N CYS A 215 19.60 0.93 1.05
CA CYS A 215 18.73 1.78 0.25
C CYS A 215 18.05 2.87 1.08
N LEU A 216 17.64 2.62 2.32
CA LEU A 216 17.08 3.64 3.20
C LEU A 216 18.04 4.83 3.37
N GLU A 217 19.35 4.55 3.57
CA GLU A 217 20.37 5.60 3.68
C GLU A 217 20.57 6.34 2.35
N ALA A 218 20.61 5.61 1.25
CA ALA A 218 20.78 6.18 -0.10
C ALA A 218 19.62 7.10 -0.50
N GLU A 219 18.38 6.76 -0.08
CA GLU A 219 17.19 7.60 -0.25
C GLU A 219 17.10 8.74 0.80
N GLY A 220 18.11 8.90 1.65
CA GLY A 220 18.24 10.03 2.57
C GLY A 220 17.58 9.84 3.93
N PHE A 221 17.09 8.65 4.27
CA PHE A 221 16.53 8.38 5.60
C PHE A 221 17.60 8.51 6.68
N LYS A 222 17.29 9.20 7.76
CA LYS A 222 18.21 9.44 8.88
C LYS A 222 17.61 9.09 10.23
N PHE A 223 16.34 9.39 10.45
CA PHE A 223 15.58 9.16 11.67
C PHE A 223 14.08 9.25 11.37
N GLY A 224 13.26 8.80 12.30
CA GLY A 224 11.79 8.91 12.22
C GLY A 224 11.10 7.55 12.28
N ARG A 225 9.96 7.45 11.63
CA ARG A 225 9.13 6.23 11.63
C ARG A 225 9.44 5.36 10.41
N ILE A 226 9.44 4.06 10.65
CA ILE A 226 9.49 3.02 9.60
C ILE A 226 8.36 2.04 9.88
N SER A 227 7.56 1.78 8.86
CA SER A 227 6.58 0.70 8.84
C SER A 227 7.12 -0.42 7.95
N ILE A 228 7.18 -1.63 8.44
CA ILE A 228 7.65 -2.82 7.73
C ILE A 228 6.44 -3.72 7.48
N GLY A 229 6.02 -3.85 6.22
CA GLY A 229 5.03 -4.84 5.81
C GLY A 229 5.71 -6.13 5.33
N HIS A 230 5.13 -7.29 5.66
CA HIS A 230 5.60 -8.56 5.15
C HIS A 230 4.45 -9.48 4.71
N CYS A 231 4.73 -10.40 3.81
CA CYS A 231 3.81 -11.45 3.41
C CYS A 231 4.38 -12.80 3.84
N GLN A 232 3.84 -13.36 4.94
CA GLN A 232 4.24 -14.65 5.54
C GLN A 232 5.76 -14.80 5.74
N ASN A 233 6.45 -13.70 6.15
CA ASN A 233 7.91 -13.67 6.29
C ASN A 233 8.36 -12.85 7.50
N GLU A 234 7.72 -13.10 8.65
CA GLU A 234 7.97 -12.40 9.92
C GLU A 234 9.46 -12.46 10.32
N SER A 235 10.10 -13.62 10.14
CA SER A 235 11.53 -13.78 10.43
C SER A 235 12.42 -12.80 9.66
N ALA A 236 12.11 -12.52 8.39
CA ALA A 236 12.86 -11.54 7.61
C ALA A 236 12.53 -10.10 8.04
N ALA A 237 11.29 -9.82 8.43
CA ALA A 237 10.90 -8.51 8.94
C ALA A 237 11.62 -8.19 10.26
N GLU A 238 11.71 -9.13 11.21
CA GLU A 238 12.46 -8.94 12.46
C GLU A 238 13.97 -8.78 12.20
N GLN A 239 14.56 -9.57 11.29
CA GLN A 239 15.97 -9.39 10.89
C GLN A 239 16.21 -8.01 10.26
N LEU A 240 15.28 -7.52 9.42
CA LEU A 240 15.36 -6.19 8.83
C LEU A 240 15.31 -5.11 9.92
N LYS A 241 14.41 -5.24 10.88
CA LYS A 241 14.30 -4.34 12.04
C LYS A 241 15.60 -4.26 12.83
N GLU A 242 16.23 -5.42 13.12
CA GLU A 242 17.52 -5.45 13.80
C GLU A 242 18.62 -4.72 13.02
N LEU A 243 18.69 -4.94 11.68
CA LEU A 243 19.65 -4.26 10.81
C LEU A 243 19.45 -2.75 10.78
N ILE A 244 18.18 -2.30 10.74
CA ILE A 244 17.83 -0.88 10.76
C ILE A 244 18.22 -0.26 12.11
N LEU A 245 17.86 -0.88 13.25
CA LEU A 245 18.18 -0.37 14.59
C LEU A 245 19.70 -0.35 14.86
N ALA A 246 20.47 -1.26 14.26
CA ALA A 246 21.92 -1.24 14.34
C ALA A 246 22.54 -0.05 13.58
N LYS A 247 21.89 0.42 12.52
CA LYS A 247 22.41 1.45 11.63
C LYS A 247 21.90 2.86 11.94
N PHE A 248 20.63 2.99 12.29
CA PHE A 248 19.96 4.28 12.49
C PHE A 248 19.62 4.53 13.96
N LYS A 249 19.73 5.78 14.39
CA LYS A 249 19.35 6.21 15.75
C LYS A 249 18.03 7.02 15.68
N ASN A 250 17.28 7.01 16.79
CA ASN A 250 15.99 7.71 16.89
C ASN A 250 14.98 7.27 15.82
N VAL A 251 14.85 5.96 15.68
CA VAL A 251 13.92 5.31 14.76
C VAL A 251 12.87 4.54 15.56
N SER A 252 11.60 4.72 15.24
CA SER A 252 10.51 3.83 15.67
C SER A 252 10.15 2.91 14.51
N ILE A 253 9.95 1.61 14.80
CA ILE A 253 9.67 0.60 13.79
C ILE A 253 8.47 -0.20 14.21
N GLU A 254 7.49 -0.28 13.32
CA GLU A 254 6.32 -1.14 13.43
C GLU A 254 6.37 -2.21 12.35
N ILE A 255 5.87 -3.42 12.64
CA ILE A 255 5.81 -4.57 11.72
C ILE A 255 4.35 -4.97 11.58
N HIS A 256 3.89 -5.18 10.35
CA HIS A 256 2.52 -5.54 9.98
C HIS A 256 2.49 -6.82 9.14
#